data_ee50db1c8fc0b8e40ead9f4288f055bc
#
_entry.id   ee50db1c8fc0b8e40ead9f4288f055bc
#
_cell.length_a   1.000
_cell.length_b   1.000
_cell.length_c   1.000
_cell.angle_alpha   90.00
_cell.angle_beta   90.00
_cell.angle_gamma   90.00
#
_symmetry.space_group_name_H-M   'P 1'
#
loop_
_entity.id
_entity.type
_entity.pdbx_description
1 polymer ?
#
loop_
_entity_poly.entity_id
_entity_poly.type
_entity_poly.pdbx_seq_one_letter_code
_entity_poly.pdbx_strand_id
1 'polypeptide(L)'
;SARLGVTAMAIYRYFKNKAAIEHELVDLVVGDYDVINHNRDDWVEWLYTTYAKMRHALCNHPGVMPLLDNASYQGGNALTVMDRILQELRRAGLSERQAAQLFHTLMAYMVGTVVLMNEEARRAIVVGKSNTNTAVTSRSRKLSFEMVSLSPYPHIAELAPHLAQVDAERQFRESVLQIIKSVAAS
;
A
#
# COMPACT_ATOMS: atom_id res chain seq x y z
N SER A 1 -6.05 -9.00 -24.10
CA SER A 1 -6.12 -8.55 -25.52
C SER A 1 -7.53 -8.18 -25.96
N ALA A 2 -8.57 -8.93 -25.61
CA ALA A 2 -9.94 -8.65 -26.03
C ALA A 2 -10.48 -7.26 -25.59
N ARG A 3 -10.10 -6.77 -24.41
CA ARG A 3 -10.50 -5.43 -23.91
C ARG A 3 -9.75 -4.27 -24.58
N LEU A 4 -8.56 -4.52 -25.10
CA LEU A 4 -7.70 -3.48 -25.69
C LEU A 4 -7.81 -3.42 -27.24
N GLY A 5 -8.57 -4.32 -27.86
CA GLY A 5 -8.70 -4.40 -29.32
C GLY A 5 -7.39 -4.73 -30.05
N VAL A 6 -6.35 -5.19 -29.34
CA VAL A 6 -5.05 -5.54 -29.90
C VAL A 6 -4.78 -7.05 -29.74
N THR A 7 -4.04 -7.62 -30.70
CA THR A 7 -3.65 -9.03 -30.65
C THR A 7 -2.48 -9.22 -29.66
N ALA A 8 -2.35 -10.43 -29.09
CA ALA A 8 -1.21 -10.77 -28.24
C ALA A 8 0.13 -10.57 -29.01
N MET A 9 0.15 -10.91 -30.31
CA MET A 9 1.31 -10.73 -31.16
C MET A 9 1.74 -9.26 -31.29
N ALA A 10 0.80 -8.32 -31.30
CA ALA A 10 1.09 -6.89 -31.35
C ALA A 10 1.80 -6.42 -30.06
N ILE A 11 1.43 -6.95 -28.92
CA ILE A 11 2.07 -6.63 -27.62
C ILE A 11 3.50 -7.16 -27.60
N TYR A 12 3.73 -8.42 -28.02
CA TYR A 12 5.07 -9.02 -28.05
C TYR A 12 6.02 -8.44 -29.10
N ARG A 13 5.57 -7.54 -29.96
CA ARG A 13 6.46 -6.73 -30.83
C ARG A 13 7.22 -5.67 -30.03
N TYR A 14 6.64 -5.20 -28.91
CA TYR A 14 7.22 -4.17 -28.06
C TYR A 14 7.92 -4.75 -26.81
N PHE A 15 7.50 -5.91 -26.35
CA PHE A 15 8.01 -6.54 -25.14
C PHE A 15 8.64 -7.90 -25.46
N LYS A 16 9.86 -8.13 -24.96
CA LYS A 16 10.60 -9.38 -25.23
C LYS A 16 9.94 -10.63 -24.65
N ASN A 17 9.24 -10.49 -23.54
CA ASN A 17 8.60 -11.59 -22.83
C ASN A 17 7.55 -11.05 -21.83
N LYS A 18 6.88 -11.96 -21.16
CA LYS A 18 5.85 -11.64 -20.17
C LYS A 18 6.43 -10.83 -18.98
N ALA A 19 7.62 -11.17 -18.51
CA ALA A 19 8.27 -10.45 -17.41
C ALA A 19 8.51 -8.98 -17.76
N ALA A 20 8.90 -8.66 -18.99
CA ALA A 20 9.06 -7.28 -19.44
C ALA A 20 7.73 -6.49 -19.40
N ILE A 21 6.61 -7.13 -19.70
CA ILE A 21 5.29 -6.51 -19.58
C ILE A 21 4.93 -6.28 -18.10
N GLU A 22 5.20 -7.27 -17.24
CA GLU A 22 4.94 -7.19 -15.82
C GLU A 22 5.77 -6.08 -15.16
N HIS A 23 7.03 -5.94 -15.53
CA HIS A 23 7.91 -4.85 -15.06
C HIS A 23 7.36 -3.48 -15.47
N GLU A 24 6.95 -3.32 -16.73
CA GLU A 24 6.41 -2.05 -17.23
C GLU A 24 5.09 -1.69 -16.55
N LEU A 25 4.24 -2.68 -16.26
CA LEU A 25 3.00 -2.45 -15.52
C LEU A 25 3.25 -1.94 -14.09
N VAL A 26 4.22 -2.52 -13.39
CA VAL A 26 4.63 -2.05 -12.06
C VAL A 26 5.19 -0.64 -12.16
N ASP A 27 6.08 -0.40 -13.13
CA ASP A 27 6.75 0.89 -13.29
C ASP A 27 5.78 2.01 -13.67
N LEU A 28 4.75 1.72 -14.49
CA LEU A 28 3.67 2.65 -14.79
C LEU A 28 2.87 3.01 -13.54
N VAL A 29 2.45 2.02 -12.75
CA VAL A 29 1.67 2.27 -11.52
C VAL A 29 2.50 3.04 -10.50
N VAL A 30 3.80 2.76 -10.39
CA VAL A 30 4.72 3.49 -9.52
C VAL A 30 5.02 4.89 -10.08
N GLY A 31 5.11 5.05 -11.39
CA GLY A 31 5.39 6.34 -12.03
C GLY A 31 4.24 7.35 -12.00
N ASP A 32 3.03 6.86 -11.80
CA ASP A 32 1.83 7.70 -11.62
C ASP A 32 1.81 8.43 -10.25
N TYR A 33 2.82 8.12 -9.40
CA TYR A 33 3.06 8.88 -8.17
C TYR A 33 3.81 10.17 -8.51
N ASP A 34 3.06 11.23 -8.69
CA ASP A 34 3.65 12.56 -8.67
C ASP A 34 4.29 12.77 -7.28
N VAL A 35 5.61 12.52 -7.23
CA VAL A 35 6.44 12.80 -6.05
C VAL A 35 6.59 14.30 -5.97
N ILE A 36 5.54 14.92 -5.43
CA ILE A 36 5.26 16.34 -5.48
C ILE A 36 6.44 17.15 -4.93
N ASN A 37 6.82 18.18 -5.67
CA ASN A 37 7.50 19.35 -5.14
C ASN A 37 6.60 20.00 -4.08
N HIS A 38 7.02 19.95 -2.82
CA HIS A 38 6.27 20.59 -1.75
C HIS A 38 7.20 21.44 -0.91
N ASN A 39 6.58 22.20 -0.02
CA ASN A 39 7.25 23.05 0.93
C ASN A 39 8.20 22.18 1.79
N ARG A 40 9.48 22.48 1.74
CA ARG A 40 10.60 21.68 2.31
C ARG A 40 10.60 21.62 3.84
N ASP A 41 9.67 22.34 4.49
CA ASP A 41 9.71 22.53 5.93
C ASP A 41 8.99 21.43 6.71
N ASP A 42 8.11 20.62 6.05
CA ASP A 42 7.41 19.49 6.68
C ASP A 42 7.64 18.17 5.93
N TRP A 43 8.83 17.61 6.10
CA TRP A 43 9.20 16.32 5.52
C TRP A 43 8.34 15.15 6.05
N VAL A 44 7.79 15.27 7.27
CA VAL A 44 6.96 14.24 7.90
C VAL A 44 5.63 14.12 7.18
N GLU A 45 4.94 15.24 6.96
CA GLU A 45 3.66 15.26 6.24
C GLU A 45 3.86 14.90 4.76
N TRP A 46 4.97 15.33 4.18
CA TRP A 46 5.32 14.91 2.82
C TRP A 46 5.50 13.39 2.72
N LEU A 47 6.28 12.81 3.62
CA LEU A 47 6.54 11.38 3.61
C LEU A 47 5.22 10.60 3.79
N TYR A 48 4.37 11.03 4.74
CA TYR A 48 3.04 10.45 4.89
C TYR A 48 2.23 10.54 3.59
N THR A 49 2.17 11.73 2.99
CA THR A 49 1.38 11.95 1.76
C THR A 49 1.90 11.08 0.60
N THR A 50 3.21 10.94 0.48
CA THR A 50 3.85 10.08 -0.52
C THR A 50 3.42 8.62 -0.33
N TYR A 51 3.55 8.07 0.87
CA TYR A 51 3.13 6.69 1.15
C TYR A 51 1.61 6.48 1.03
N ALA A 52 0.80 7.47 1.40
CA ALA A 52 -0.65 7.41 1.24
C ALA A 52 -1.06 7.35 -0.26
N LYS A 53 -0.41 8.12 -1.12
CA LYS A 53 -0.63 8.08 -2.57
C LYS A 53 -0.19 6.74 -3.16
N MET A 54 0.99 6.24 -2.79
CA MET A 54 1.47 4.92 -3.21
C MET A 54 0.47 3.83 -2.82
N ARG A 55 0.01 3.85 -1.57
CA ARG A 55 -1.01 2.91 -1.10
C ARG A 55 -2.30 2.99 -1.92
N HIS A 56 -2.79 4.21 -2.16
CA HIS A 56 -4.01 4.43 -2.94
C HIS A 56 -3.89 3.87 -4.37
N ALA A 57 -2.78 4.13 -5.05
CA ALA A 57 -2.56 3.61 -6.39
C ALA A 57 -2.47 2.07 -6.41
N LEU A 58 -1.79 1.44 -5.45
CA LEU A 58 -1.73 -0.02 -5.34
C LEU A 58 -3.11 -0.64 -5.03
N CYS A 59 -3.94 0.02 -4.24
CA CYS A 59 -5.33 -0.42 -4.00
C CYS A 59 -6.19 -0.32 -5.27
N ASN A 60 -5.96 0.69 -6.11
CA ASN A 60 -6.67 0.85 -7.38
C ASN A 60 -6.20 -0.13 -8.46
N HIS A 61 -4.99 -0.70 -8.30
CA HIS A 61 -4.39 -1.65 -9.24
C HIS A 61 -4.03 -2.99 -8.56
N PRO A 62 -5.00 -3.73 -7.99
CA PRO A 62 -4.72 -4.94 -7.19
C PRO A 62 -3.98 -6.03 -7.96
N GLY A 63 -4.07 -6.04 -9.30
CA GLY A 63 -3.34 -6.96 -10.17
C GLY A 63 -1.82 -6.74 -10.19
N VAL A 64 -1.33 -5.59 -9.70
CA VAL A 64 0.11 -5.28 -9.64
C VAL A 64 0.76 -5.89 -8.39
N MET A 65 0.00 -6.12 -7.32
CA MET A 65 0.53 -6.64 -6.06
C MET A 65 1.35 -7.95 -6.19
N PRO A 66 0.90 -8.98 -6.95
CA PRO A 66 1.69 -10.20 -7.14
C PRO A 66 2.97 -9.98 -7.95
N LEU A 67 3.09 -8.83 -8.64
CA LEU A 67 4.22 -8.51 -9.50
C LEU A 67 5.31 -7.71 -8.77
N LEU A 68 4.99 -7.15 -7.59
CA LEU A 68 5.93 -6.33 -6.82
C LEU A 68 7.16 -7.11 -6.37
N ASP A 69 7.03 -8.41 -6.11
CA ASP A 69 8.13 -9.26 -5.63
C ASP A 69 9.30 -9.37 -6.62
N ASN A 70 8.99 -9.37 -7.92
CA ASN A 70 9.98 -9.61 -8.99
C ASN A 70 10.43 -8.33 -9.72
N ALA A 71 9.67 -7.26 -9.61
CA ALA A 71 9.84 -6.07 -10.47
C ALA A 71 10.12 -4.77 -9.69
N SER A 72 9.94 -4.77 -8.37
CA SER A 72 9.81 -3.55 -7.55
C SER A 72 11.02 -2.62 -7.56
N TYR A 73 12.19 -3.13 -7.93
CA TYR A 73 13.44 -2.35 -7.89
C TYR A 73 14.18 -2.28 -9.23
N GLN A 74 13.54 -2.69 -10.32
CA GLN A 74 14.20 -2.73 -11.65
C GLN A 74 13.66 -1.68 -12.63
N GLY A 75 12.50 -1.07 -12.34
CA GLY A 75 11.91 -0.02 -13.15
C GLY A 75 12.55 1.35 -12.86
N GLY A 76 12.67 2.18 -13.89
CA GLY A 76 13.25 3.53 -13.78
C GLY A 76 12.46 4.44 -12.84
N ASN A 77 11.12 4.34 -12.87
CA ASN A 77 10.24 5.11 -12.00
C ASN A 77 10.34 4.66 -10.54
N ALA A 78 10.38 3.35 -10.29
CA ALA A 78 10.52 2.80 -8.94
C ALA A 78 11.83 3.24 -8.28
N LEU A 79 12.93 3.18 -9.00
CA LEU A 79 14.23 3.66 -8.53
C LEU A 79 14.24 5.17 -8.31
N THR A 80 13.60 5.93 -9.20
CA THR A 80 13.49 7.40 -9.07
C THR A 80 12.70 7.79 -7.81
N VAL A 81 11.58 7.13 -7.55
CA VAL A 81 10.77 7.36 -6.34
C VAL A 81 11.55 6.98 -5.08
N MET A 82 12.22 5.83 -5.09
CA MET A 82 13.06 5.38 -3.97
C MET A 82 14.19 6.37 -3.68
N ASP A 83 14.94 6.78 -4.70
CA ASP A 83 16.05 7.74 -4.56
C ASP A 83 15.55 9.06 -4.00
N ARG A 84 14.41 9.54 -4.49
CA ARG A 84 13.80 10.78 -3.99
C ARG A 84 13.41 10.69 -2.51
N ILE A 85 12.78 9.59 -2.11
CA ILE A 85 12.43 9.38 -0.69
C ILE A 85 13.70 9.38 0.17
N LEU A 86 14.70 8.60 -0.21
CA LEU A 86 15.96 8.52 0.53
C LEU A 86 16.69 9.87 0.59
N GLN A 87 16.68 10.65 -0.51
CA GLN A 87 17.23 12.00 -0.55
C GLN A 87 16.57 12.92 0.47
N GLU A 88 15.23 12.92 0.55
CA GLU A 88 14.50 13.78 1.50
C GLU A 88 14.73 13.34 2.95
N LEU A 89 14.80 12.05 3.23
CA LEU A 89 15.16 11.54 4.57
C LEU A 89 16.56 11.98 5.00
N ARG A 90 17.53 11.95 4.07
CA ARG A 90 18.90 12.46 4.33
C ARG A 90 18.92 13.97 4.57
N ARG A 91 18.12 14.73 3.81
CA ARG A 91 17.96 16.19 4.01
C ARG A 91 17.33 16.53 5.36
N ALA A 92 16.41 15.69 5.83
CA ALA A 92 15.80 15.81 7.16
C ALA A 92 16.76 15.51 8.31
N GLY A 93 18.02 15.13 8.00
CA GLY A 93 19.07 14.89 9.00
C GLY A 93 19.19 13.46 9.48
N LEU A 94 18.42 12.50 8.93
CA LEU A 94 18.55 11.09 9.30
C LEU A 94 19.90 10.54 8.81
N SER A 95 20.55 9.70 9.62
CA SER A 95 21.71 8.92 9.20
C SER A 95 21.34 7.94 8.06
N GLU A 96 22.34 7.43 7.36
CA GLU A 96 22.12 6.43 6.28
C GLU A 96 21.32 5.21 6.77
N ARG A 97 21.70 4.72 7.95
CA ARG A 97 21.03 3.59 8.59
C ARG A 97 19.58 3.90 8.92
N GLN A 98 19.31 5.07 9.52
CA GLN A 98 17.95 5.49 9.87
C GLN A 98 17.08 5.70 8.62
N ALA A 99 17.63 6.34 7.58
CA ALA A 99 16.91 6.55 6.31
C ALA A 99 16.53 5.22 5.65
N ALA A 100 17.49 4.28 5.55
CA ALA A 100 17.22 2.95 5.00
C ALA A 100 16.21 2.16 5.84
N GLN A 101 16.34 2.18 7.16
CA GLN A 101 15.43 1.50 8.07
C GLN A 101 14.01 2.07 7.98
N LEU A 102 13.85 3.39 7.98
CA LEU A 102 12.56 4.04 7.87
C LEU A 102 11.90 3.75 6.52
N PHE A 103 12.64 3.82 5.43
CA PHE A 103 12.16 3.46 4.10
C PHE A 103 11.61 2.03 4.09
N HIS A 104 12.38 1.05 4.52
CA HIS A 104 11.95 -0.35 4.53
C HIS A 104 10.75 -0.60 5.46
N THR A 105 10.74 0.01 6.64
CA THR A 105 9.64 -0.16 7.59
C THR A 105 8.33 0.39 7.03
N LEU A 106 8.36 1.58 6.44
CA LEU A 106 7.18 2.19 5.84
C LEU A 106 6.71 1.42 4.59
N MET A 107 7.64 0.93 3.76
CA MET A 107 7.28 0.07 2.62
C MET A 107 6.60 -1.21 3.07
N ALA A 108 7.15 -1.92 4.04
CA ALA A 108 6.57 -3.15 4.57
C ALA A 108 5.19 -2.91 5.19
N TYR A 109 5.04 -1.83 5.97
CA TYR A 109 3.75 -1.46 6.56
C TYR A 109 2.72 -1.12 5.49
N MET A 110 3.07 -0.29 4.51
CA MET A 110 2.19 0.09 3.40
C MET A 110 1.74 -1.14 2.60
N VAL A 111 2.68 -1.98 2.16
CA VAL A 111 2.36 -3.20 1.40
C VAL A 111 1.45 -4.12 2.21
N GLY A 112 1.73 -4.31 3.50
CA GLY A 112 0.87 -5.10 4.39
C GLY A 112 -0.56 -4.57 4.45
N THR A 113 -0.75 -3.25 4.55
CA THR A 113 -2.09 -2.65 4.56
C THR A 113 -2.81 -2.82 3.23
N VAL A 114 -2.11 -2.70 2.08
CA VAL A 114 -2.70 -2.93 0.75
C VAL A 114 -3.15 -4.38 0.60
N VAL A 115 -2.34 -5.35 1.03
CA VAL A 115 -2.71 -6.78 0.99
C VAL A 115 -3.98 -7.03 1.78
N LEU A 116 -4.06 -6.52 3.00
CA LEU A 116 -5.25 -6.69 3.86
C LEU A 116 -6.49 -6.05 3.23
N MET A 117 -6.38 -4.85 2.67
CA MET A 117 -7.50 -4.16 2.01
C MET A 117 -7.98 -4.90 0.76
N ASN A 118 -7.06 -5.41 -0.05
CA ASN A 118 -7.40 -6.16 -1.26
C ASN A 118 -8.08 -7.50 -0.93
N GLU A 119 -7.65 -8.21 0.12
CA GLU A 119 -8.31 -9.43 0.59
C GLU A 119 -9.73 -9.15 1.11
N GLU A 120 -9.93 -8.05 1.81
CA GLU A 120 -11.24 -7.63 2.28
C GLU A 120 -12.17 -7.28 1.11
N ALA A 121 -11.67 -6.56 0.10
CA ALA A 121 -12.41 -6.25 -1.11
C ALA A 121 -12.80 -7.53 -1.88
N ARG A 122 -11.89 -8.50 -2.02
CA ARG A 122 -12.18 -9.79 -2.64
C ARG A 122 -13.29 -10.55 -1.90
N ARG A 123 -13.21 -10.60 -0.57
CA ARG A 123 -14.24 -11.27 0.25
C ARG A 123 -15.61 -10.61 0.10
N ALA A 124 -15.65 -9.28 0.05
CA ALA A 124 -16.91 -8.52 -0.17
C ALA A 124 -17.57 -8.86 -1.50
N ILE A 125 -16.79 -9.03 -2.58
CA ILE A 125 -17.29 -9.42 -3.91
C ILE A 125 -17.86 -10.85 -3.88
N VAL A 126 -17.15 -11.80 -3.25
CA VAL A 126 -17.58 -13.21 -3.15
C VAL A 126 -18.91 -13.34 -2.39
N VAL A 127 -19.15 -12.48 -1.40
CA VAL A 127 -20.38 -12.48 -0.58
C VAL A 127 -21.52 -11.69 -1.27
N GLY A 128 -21.32 -11.23 -2.52
CA GLY A 128 -22.37 -10.52 -3.29
C GLY A 128 -22.65 -9.09 -2.80
N LYS A 129 -21.76 -8.51 -1.97
CA LYS A 129 -21.86 -7.13 -1.48
C LYS A 129 -21.02 -6.20 -2.36
N SER A 130 -21.65 -5.71 -3.42
CA SER A 130 -21.02 -4.86 -4.45
C SER A 130 -20.88 -3.40 -4.00
N ASN A 131 -20.25 -3.11 -2.86
CA ASN A 131 -19.86 -1.74 -2.54
C ASN A 131 -18.59 -1.73 -1.67
N THR A 132 -17.49 -1.33 -2.26
CA THR A 132 -16.15 -1.21 -1.65
C THR A 132 -16.01 0.03 -0.75
N ASN A 133 -16.97 0.29 0.12
CA ASN A 133 -16.88 1.40 1.06
C ASN A 133 -16.33 0.89 2.41
N THR A 134 -15.50 1.68 3.07
CA THR A 134 -14.90 1.41 4.40
C THR A 134 -15.94 0.92 5.43
N ALA A 135 -17.18 1.39 5.32
CA ALA A 135 -18.31 0.95 6.13
C ALA A 135 -18.67 -0.55 5.94
N VAL A 136 -18.46 -1.11 4.74
CA VAL A 136 -18.73 -2.53 4.45
C VAL A 136 -17.68 -3.42 5.12
N THR A 137 -16.44 -2.98 5.16
CA THR A 137 -15.32 -3.70 5.77
C THR A 137 -15.48 -3.82 7.28
N SER A 138 -15.82 -2.72 7.95
CA SER A 138 -16.10 -2.70 9.39
C SER A 138 -17.31 -3.56 9.74
N ARG A 139 -18.37 -3.52 8.93
CA ARG A 139 -19.55 -4.35 9.11
C ARG A 139 -19.25 -5.84 8.89
N SER A 140 -18.40 -6.19 7.95
CA SER A 140 -18.00 -7.58 7.69
C SER A 140 -17.19 -8.15 8.84
N ARG A 141 -16.24 -7.37 9.43
CA ARG A 141 -15.50 -7.78 10.63
C ARG A 141 -16.43 -7.94 11.85
N LYS A 142 -17.36 -7.02 12.05
CA LYS A 142 -18.33 -7.11 13.13
C LYS A 142 -19.14 -8.41 13.07
N LEU A 143 -19.67 -8.73 11.88
CA LEU A 143 -20.40 -9.98 11.65
C LEU A 143 -19.54 -11.22 11.88
N SER A 144 -18.23 -11.18 11.54
CA SER A 144 -17.32 -12.30 11.79
C SER A 144 -17.14 -12.56 13.28
N PHE A 145 -17.07 -11.55 14.12
CA PHE A 145 -17.01 -11.71 15.57
C PHE A 145 -18.34 -12.11 16.19
N GLU A 146 -19.47 -11.66 15.63
CA GLU A 146 -20.82 -12.04 16.10
C GLU A 146 -21.17 -13.51 15.80
N MET A 147 -20.56 -14.11 14.75
CA MET A 147 -20.84 -15.49 14.34
C MET A 147 -20.01 -16.54 15.09
N VAL A 148 -18.97 -16.12 15.82
CA VAL A 148 -18.09 -17.03 16.57
C VAL A 148 -18.39 -16.93 18.05
N SER A 149 -18.49 -18.07 18.74
CA SER A 149 -18.55 -18.07 20.20
C SER A 149 -17.22 -17.56 20.76
N LEU A 150 -17.23 -16.37 21.33
CA LEU A 150 -16.06 -15.74 21.93
C LEU A 150 -15.86 -16.12 23.41
N SER A 151 -16.74 -16.94 23.97
CA SER A 151 -16.70 -17.35 25.39
C SER A 151 -15.35 -17.95 25.82
N PRO A 152 -14.64 -18.76 24.99
CA PRO A 152 -13.31 -19.24 25.35
C PRO A 152 -12.19 -18.18 25.25
N TYR A 153 -12.49 -16.99 24.72
CA TYR A 153 -11.49 -15.96 24.38
C TYR A 153 -11.88 -14.61 25.00
N PRO A 154 -11.72 -14.41 26.32
CA PRO A 154 -12.25 -13.25 27.04
C PRO A 154 -11.69 -11.92 26.50
N HIS A 155 -10.40 -11.85 26.15
CA HIS A 155 -9.80 -10.63 25.63
C HIS A 155 -10.29 -10.28 24.22
N ILE A 156 -10.56 -11.28 23.39
CA ILE A 156 -11.17 -11.06 22.06
C ILE A 156 -12.60 -10.57 22.23
N ALA A 157 -13.36 -11.17 23.15
CA ALA A 157 -14.74 -10.77 23.45
C ALA A 157 -14.81 -9.31 23.93
N GLU A 158 -13.93 -8.92 24.83
CA GLU A 158 -13.83 -7.55 25.36
C GLU A 158 -13.47 -6.54 24.25
N LEU A 159 -12.53 -6.86 23.40
CA LEU A 159 -11.98 -5.95 22.39
C LEU A 159 -12.72 -6.02 21.03
N ALA A 160 -13.63 -6.97 20.83
CA ALA A 160 -14.34 -7.17 19.57
C ALA A 160 -15.00 -5.90 19.00
N PRO A 161 -15.66 -5.03 19.79
CA PRO A 161 -16.23 -3.78 19.30
C PRO A 161 -15.18 -2.85 18.69
N HIS A 162 -13.99 -2.76 19.30
CA HIS A 162 -12.89 -1.93 18.84
C HIS A 162 -12.20 -2.54 17.60
N LEU A 163 -11.99 -3.86 17.60
CA LEU A 163 -11.43 -4.59 16.47
C LEU A 163 -12.32 -4.51 15.21
N ALA A 164 -13.64 -4.41 15.39
CA ALA A 164 -14.59 -4.29 14.30
C ALA A 164 -14.69 -2.87 13.70
N GLN A 165 -14.31 -1.84 14.44
CA GLN A 165 -14.51 -0.43 14.08
C GLN A 165 -13.21 0.26 13.62
N VAL A 166 -12.30 -0.46 13.01
CA VAL A 166 -11.03 0.12 12.52
C VAL A 166 -11.30 0.99 11.29
N ASP A 167 -11.05 2.28 11.40
CA ASP A 167 -10.92 3.19 10.27
C ASP A 167 -9.53 3.02 9.66
N ALA A 168 -9.48 2.36 8.49
CA ALA A 168 -8.23 2.02 7.84
C ALA A 168 -7.40 3.24 7.42
N GLU A 169 -8.05 4.35 7.02
CA GLU A 169 -7.36 5.58 6.62
C GLU A 169 -6.74 6.27 7.83
N ARG A 170 -7.53 6.44 8.86
CA ARG A 170 -7.07 7.03 10.12
C ARG A 170 -5.94 6.19 10.73
N GLN A 171 -6.12 4.87 10.80
CA GLN A 171 -5.11 3.98 11.34
C GLN A 171 -3.81 4.04 10.54
N PHE A 172 -3.91 4.08 9.20
CA PHE A 172 -2.73 4.20 8.35
C PHE A 172 -1.98 5.49 8.65
N ARG A 173 -2.67 6.63 8.71
CA ARG A 173 -2.07 7.93 9.03
C ARG A 173 -1.38 7.91 10.40
N GLU A 174 -2.08 7.50 11.43
CA GLU A 174 -1.57 7.49 12.80
C GLU A 174 -0.34 6.57 12.92
N SER A 175 -0.37 5.39 12.31
CA SER A 175 0.74 4.44 12.34
C SER A 175 1.95 4.93 11.56
N VAL A 176 1.78 5.49 10.37
CA VAL A 176 2.90 6.07 9.59
C VAL A 176 3.56 7.18 10.36
N LEU A 177 2.79 8.11 10.93
CA LEU A 177 3.34 9.21 11.72
C LEU A 177 4.07 8.71 12.99
N GLN A 178 3.56 7.66 13.62
CA GLN A 178 4.20 7.03 14.77
C GLN A 178 5.54 6.36 14.41
N ILE A 179 5.57 5.62 13.30
CA ILE A 179 6.80 4.99 12.78
C ILE A 179 7.85 6.07 12.47
N ILE A 180 7.47 7.14 11.78
CA ILE A 180 8.39 8.24 11.46
C ILE A 180 8.98 8.85 12.74
N LYS A 181 8.14 9.18 13.72
CA LYS A 181 8.56 9.75 14.99
C LYS A 181 9.52 8.83 15.76
N SER A 182 9.27 7.53 15.76
CA SER A 182 10.09 6.56 16.49
C SER A 182 11.52 6.48 15.94
N VAL A 183 11.69 6.58 14.63
CA VAL A 183 13.00 6.53 13.98
C VAL A 183 13.72 7.88 14.05
N ALA A 184 12.99 8.99 13.94
CA ALA A 184 13.58 10.33 14.03
C ALA A 184 14.08 10.68 15.44
N ALA A 185 13.58 10.01 16.49
CA ALA A 185 13.97 10.21 17.88
C ALA A 185 15.14 9.31 18.33
N SER A 186 15.59 8.36 17.50
CA SER A 186 16.65 7.39 17.80
C SER A 186 17.98 7.81 17.16
#